data_3d06641f3c0aaabdcaff96445e127458
#
_entry.id   3d06641f3c0aaabdcaff96445e127458
#
_cell.length_a   1.000
_cell.length_b   1.000
_cell.length_c   1.000
_cell.angle_alpha   90.00
_cell.angle_beta   90.00
_cell.angle_gamma   90.00
#
_symmetry.space_group_name_H-M   'P 1'
#
loop_
_entity.id
_entity.type
_entity.pdbx_description
1 polymer ?
#
loop_
_entity_poly.entity_id
_entity_poly.type
_entity_poly.pdbx_seq_one_letter_code
_entity_poly.pdbx_strand_id
1 'polypeptide(L)'
;IMGSKNKTIEIPDLELIAKIRQPEKLSKSKISQLNVIDNKFIKVKNINQFKYLETIDDSTITFGVGPAGTGKTFLAVASAVKMYSENRIKKIVLTRPAVEAGERLGYLPGDLSQKIDPYLVPLFDSLEYFFGNETLQYLIEKRNIEIVPLAYMRGRTLNDACIILDEAQNATISQIKMFLTRLGENSKTVSYTHLRAHETTNY
;
A
#
# COMPACT_ATOMS: atom_id res chain seq x y z
N ILE A 1 -16.60 18.05 37.39
CA ILE A 1 -15.14 17.85 37.23
C ILE A 1 -14.93 16.33 37.13
N MET A 2 -14.93 15.76 35.96
CA MET A 2 -14.53 14.37 35.73
C MET A 2 -13.46 14.36 34.61
N GLY A 3 -12.23 14.03 35.05
CA GLY A 3 -11.07 13.98 34.16
C GLY A 3 -11.16 12.84 33.19
N SER A 4 -11.06 13.15 31.92
CA SER A 4 -10.85 12.22 30.83
C SER A 4 -9.45 11.60 30.96
N LYS A 5 -9.37 10.33 31.35
CA LYS A 5 -8.12 9.55 31.26
C LYS A 5 -7.86 9.19 29.82
N ASN A 6 -6.88 9.84 29.22
CA ASN A 6 -6.24 9.35 27.99
C ASN A 6 -5.66 7.95 28.29
N LYS A 7 -6.27 6.90 27.77
CA LYS A 7 -5.65 5.58 27.69
C LYS A 7 -4.61 5.62 26.57
N THR A 8 -3.38 5.79 26.96
CA THR A 8 -2.21 5.45 26.13
C THR A 8 -2.25 3.94 25.91
N ILE A 9 -2.15 3.48 24.67
CA ILE A 9 -1.99 2.06 24.35
C ILE A 9 -0.62 1.67 24.90
N GLU A 10 -0.58 0.84 25.91
CA GLU A 10 0.65 0.35 26.49
C GLU A 10 1.28 -0.72 25.61
N ILE A 11 2.58 -0.63 25.48
CA ILE A 11 3.50 -1.37 24.59
C ILE A 11 3.61 -2.91 24.84
N PRO A 12 2.96 -3.58 25.85
CA PRO A 12 3.03 -5.02 25.99
C PRO A 12 2.45 -5.82 24.83
N ASP A 13 1.53 -5.22 24.04
CA ASP A 13 0.91 -5.94 22.91
C ASP A 13 1.83 -6.07 21.70
N LEU A 14 2.84 -5.20 21.56
CA LEU A 14 3.82 -5.27 20.47
C LEU A 14 4.91 -6.33 20.73
N GLU A 15 5.24 -6.61 22.00
CA GLU A 15 6.15 -7.71 22.33
C GLU A 15 5.53 -9.09 22.10
N LEU A 16 4.20 -9.21 22.19
CA LEU A 16 3.50 -10.44 21.87
C LEU A 16 3.55 -10.73 20.36
N ILE A 17 3.50 -9.69 19.53
CA ILE A 17 3.62 -9.78 18.07
C ILE A 17 5.07 -10.12 17.67
N ALA A 18 6.08 -9.62 18.39
CA ALA A 18 7.48 -9.91 18.12
C ALA A 18 7.90 -11.35 18.49
N LYS A 19 7.17 -12.02 19.41
CA LYS A 19 7.43 -13.42 19.80
C LYS A 19 6.85 -14.46 18.86
N ILE A 20 6.08 -14.07 17.84
CA ILE A 20 5.52 -14.99 16.87
C ILE A 20 6.56 -15.28 15.77
N ARG A 21 7.25 -16.38 15.97
CA ARG A 21 8.13 -17.14 15.05
C ARG A 21 9.52 -16.57 14.77
N GLN A 22 10.50 -17.27 15.32
CA GLN A 22 11.86 -17.31 14.76
C GLN A 22 11.79 -17.66 13.26
N PRO A 23 12.61 -17.03 12.39
CA PRO A 23 12.59 -17.32 10.97
C PRO A 23 13.01 -18.77 10.73
N GLU A 24 12.06 -19.63 10.36
CA GLU A 24 12.40 -20.91 9.74
C GLU A 24 13.28 -20.62 8.53
N LYS A 25 14.45 -21.25 8.47
CA LYS A 25 15.34 -21.22 7.29
C LYS A 25 14.56 -21.86 6.15
N LEU A 26 13.92 -21.07 5.33
CA LEU A 26 13.36 -21.55 4.07
C LEU A 26 14.49 -22.13 3.22
N SER A 27 14.34 -23.36 2.79
CA SER A 27 15.22 -23.97 1.80
C SER A 27 15.25 -23.05 0.56
N LYS A 28 16.45 -22.91 -0.05
CA LYS A 28 16.66 -22.06 -1.24
C LYS A 28 15.71 -22.34 -2.42
N SER A 29 14.96 -23.44 -2.40
CA SER A 29 13.98 -23.83 -3.42
C SER A 29 12.65 -23.09 -3.37
N LYS A 30 12.31 -22.36 -2.29
CA LYS A 30 11.06 -21.60 -2.15
C LYS A 30 11.20 -20.11 -2.43
N ILE A 31 12.38 -19.60 -2.76
CA ILE A 31 12.58 -18.23 -3.27
C ILE A 31 12.23 -18.28 -4.75
N SER A 32 10.94 -18.28 -5.05
CA SER A 32 10.44 -18.43 -6.41
C SER A 32 10.19 -17.08 -7.06
N GLN A 33 10.34 -17.05 -8.37
CA GLN A 33 9.88 -15.93 -9.19
C GLN A 33 8.34 -15.91 -9.13
N LEU A 34 7.77 -14.76 -8.76
CA LEU A 34 6.33 -14.55 -8.83
C LEU A 34 6.01 -14.00 -10.22
N ASN A 35 5.20 -14.73 -11.00
CA ASN A 35 4.62 -14.19 -12.21
C ASN A 35 3.54 -13.17 -11.83
N VAL A 36 3.62 -11.97 -12.37
CA VAL A 36 2.69 -10.89 -12.05
C VAL A 36 1.71 -10.67 -13.19
N ILE A 37 2.20 -10.45 -14.41
CA ILE A 37 1.41 -10.22 -15.63
C ILE A 37 2.29 -10.45 -16.86
N ASP A 38 1.77 -11.06 -17.92
CA ASP A 38 2.39 -11.16 -19.24
C ASP A 38 3.89 -11.49 -19.23
N ASN A 39 4.27 -12.58 -18.54
CA ASN A 39 5.67 -12.99 -18.37
C ASN A 39 6.56 -11.99 -17.60
N LYS A 40 6.00 -10.99 -16.94
CA LYS A 40 6.75 -10.15 -16.02
C LYS A 40 6.81 -10.81 -14.64
N PHE A 41 8.03 -11.13 -14.25
CA PHE A 41 8.32 -11.84 -13.01
C PHE A 41 9.03 -10.92 -12.03
N ILE A 42 8.67 -11.03 -10.76
CA ILE A 42 9.46 -10.44 -9.69
C ILE A 42 10.22 -11.53 -8.94
N LYS A 43 11.48 -11.25 -8.64
CA LYS A 43 12.29 -12.12 -7.81
C LYS A 43 12.20 -11.66 -6.36
N VAL A 44 11.65 -12.50 -5.53
CA VAL A 44 11.62 -12.29 -4.08
C VAL A 44 13.03 -12.44 -3.53
N LYS A 45 13.56 -11.41 -2.88
CA LYS A 45 14.97 -11.35 -2.44
C LYS A 45 15.20 -11.95 -1.06
N ASN A 46 14.17 -12.02 -0.23
CA ASN A 46 14.28 -12.53 1.14
C ASN A 46 12.93 -13.04 1.67
N ILE A 47 13.00 -13.72 2.82
CA ILE A 47 11.83 -14.35 3.46
C ILE A 47 10.76 -13.32 3.87
N ASN A 48 11.15 -12.11 4.29
CA ASN A 48 10.18 -11.10 4.71
C ASN A 48 9.37 -10.58 3.54
N GLN A 49 9.99 -10.42 2.36
CA GLN A 49 9.28 -10.10 1.13
C GLN A 49 8.30 -11.20 0.73
N PHE A 50 8.71 -12.47 0.86
CA PHE A 50 7.83 -13.61 0.60
C PHE A 50 6.61 -13.60 1.52
N LYS A 51 6.84 -13.49 2.84
CA LYS A 51 5.75 -13.41 3.83
C LYS A 51 4.83 -12.21 3.60
N TYR A 52 5.38 -11.08 3.18
CA TYR A 52 4.59 -9.89 2.85
C TYR A 52 3.64 -10.15 1.69
N LEU A 53 4.11 -10.80 0.63
CA LEU A 53 3.28 -11.19 -0.52
C LEU A 53 2.21 -12.20 -0.15
N GLU A 54 2.55 -13.25 0.64
CA GLU A 54 1.57 -14.20 1.17
C GLU A 54 0.51 -13.48 2.02
N THR A 55 0.93 -12.60 2.93
CA THR A 55 0.00 -11.85 3.78
C THR A 55 -0.96 -10.99 2.97
N ILE A 56 -0.47 -10.33 1.90
CA ILE A 56 -1.34 -9.55 1.00
C ILE A 56 -2.35 -10.47 0.30
N ASP A 57 -1.91 -11.64 -0.12
CA ASP A 57 -2.80 -12.57 -0.84
C ASP A 57 -3.88 -13.15 0.07
N ASP A 58 -3.55 -13.49 1.32
CA ASP A 58 -4.45 -14.16 2.25
C ASP A 58 -5.34 -13.20 3.05
N SER A 59 -4.89 -11.97 3.30
CA SER A 59 -5.58 -11.04 4.20
C SER A 59 -6.41 -10.00 3.47
N THR A 60 -7.49 -9.56 4.10
CA THR A 60 -8.28 -8.40 3.63
C THR A 60 -7.57 -7.08 3.91
N ILE A 61 -6.86 -6.99 5.04
CA ILE A 61 -6.13 -5.79 5.47
C ILE A 61 -4.70 -6.22 5.80
N THR A 62 -3.72 -5.59 5.15
CA THR A 62 -2.29 -5.84 5.37
C THR A 62 -1.58 -4.55 5.74
N PHE A 63 -0.80 -4.59 6.81
CA PHE A 63 0.11 -3.51 7.20
C PHE A 63 1.56 -3.94 7.03
N GLY A 64 2.28 -3.25 6.15
CA GLY A 64 3.72 -3.46 5.92
C GLY A 64 4.55 -2.42 6.66
N VAL A 65 5.23 -2.81 7.72
CA VAL A 65 6.09 -1.92 8.51
C VAL A 65 7.56 -2.29 8.26
N GLY A 66 8.40 -1.31 8.02
CA GLY A 66 9.84 -1.55 7.85
C GLY A 66 10.60 -0.39 7.22
N PRO A 67 11.95 -0.47 7.16
CA PRO A 67 12.80 0.58 6.63
C PRO A 67 12.49 0.93 5.17
N ALA A 68 12.87 2.15 4.76
CA ALA A 68 12.83 2.56 3.36
C ALA A 68 13.71 1.64 2.48
N GLY A 69 13.41 1.56 1.18
CA GLY A 69 14.20 0.79 0.23
C GLY A 69 14.05 -0.73 0.30
N THR A 70 13.17 -1.27 1.13
CA THR A 70 12.93 -2.72 1.25
C THR A 70 11.98 -3.30 0.20
N GLY A 71 11.44 -2.46 -0.69
CA GLY A 71 10.57 -2.86 -1.80
C GLY A 71 9.09 -2.99 -1.45
N LYS A 72 8.62 -2.47 -0.31
CA LYS A 72 7.22 -2.56 0.13
C LYS A 72 6.24 -2.02 -0.92
N THR A 73 6.50 -0.81 -1.43
CA THR A 73 5.69 -0.16 -2.48
C THR A 73 5.59 -1.03 -3.72
N PHE A 74 6.75 -1.43 -4.25
CA PHE A 74 6.83 -2.23 -5.46
C PHE A 74 6.12 -3.59 -5.32
N LEU A 75 6.29 -4.27 -4.19
CA LEU A 75 5.64 -5.56 -3.93
C LEU A 75 4.13 -5.44 -3.72
N ALA A 76 3.66 -4.36 -3.07
CA ALA A 76 2.24 -4.09 -2.94
C ALA A 76 1.59 -3.83 -4.30
N VAL A 77 2.22 -3.01 -5.15
CA VAL A 77 1.75 -2.77 -6.53
C VAL A 77 1.77 -4.06 -7.34
N ALA A 78 2.84 -4.85 -7.27
CA ALA A 78 2.94 -6.13 -7.95
C ALA A 78 1.82 -7.10 -7.56
N SER A 79 1.48 -7.17 -6.27
CA SER A 79 0.36 -7.99 -5.79
C SER A 79 -0.99 -7.51 -6.33
N ALA A 80 -1.21 -6.19 -6.35
CA ALA A 80 -2.44 -5.60 -6.91
C ALA A 80 -2.56 -5.87 -8.41
N VAL A 81 -1.48 -5.70 -9.16
CA VAL A 81 -1.43 -6.00 -10.61
C VAL A 81 -1.71 -7.47 -10.87
N LYS A 82 -1.11 -8.37 -10.07
CA LYS A 82 -1.38 -9.81 -10.18
C LYS A 82 -2.86 -10.13 -9.93
N MET A 83 -3.44 -9.62 -8.84
CA MET A 83 -4.86 -9.82 -8.55
C MET A 83 -5.77 -9.28 -9.67
N TYR A 84 -5.39 -8.15 -10.26
CA TYR A 84 -6.10 -7.56 -11.40
C TYR A 84 -5.99 -8.43 -12.65
N SER A 85 -4.80 -8.92 -13.00
CA SER A 85 -4.59 -9.81 -14.16
C SER A 85 -5.29 -11.17 -14.01
N GLU A 86 -5.43 -11.65 -12.79
CA GLU A 86 -6.19 -12.87 -12.45
C GLU A 86 -7.71 -12.65 -12.36
N ASN A 87 -8.21 -11.44 -12.65
CA ASN A 87 -9.62 -11.04 -12.52
C ASN A 87 -10.20 -11.22 -11.11
N ARG A 88 -9.37 -11.24 -10.08
CA ARG A 88 -9.78 -11.30 -8.67
C ARG A 88 -10.29 -9.96 -8.16
N ILE A 89 -9.86 -8.88 -8.79
CA ILE A 89 -10.33 -7.52 -8.57
C ILE A 89 -10.56 -6.84 -9.91
N LYS A 90 -11.36 -5.78 -9.91
CA LYS A 90 -11.66 -4.96 -11.11
C LYS A 90 -10.99 -3.59 -11.06
N LYS A 91 -10.44 -3.22 -9.91
CA LYS A 91 -9.89 -1.88 -9.71
C LYS A 91 -8.66 -1.89 -8.82
N ILE A 92 -7.70 -1.04 -9.15
CA ILE A 92 -6.54 -0.70 -8.31
C ILE A 92 -6.67 0.77 -7.91
N VAL A 93 -6.63 1.07 -6.63
CA VAL A 93 -6.69 2.44 -6.11
C VAL A 93 -5.43 2.73 -5.32
N LEU A 94 -4.66 3.71 -5.77
CA LEU A 94 -3.48 4.19 -5.08
C LEU A 94 -3.82 5.47 -4.35
N THR A 95 -3.49 5.54 -3.08
CA THR A 95 -3.76 6.72 -2.26
C THR A 95 -2.60 7.02 -1.33
N ARG A 96 -2.46 8.30 -0.99
CA ARG A 96 -1.46 8.80 -0.05
C ARG A 96 -2.07 9.91 0.79
N PRO A 97 -1.71 10.03 2.09
CA PRO A 97 -2.04 11.20 2.88
C PRO A 97 -1.40 12.43 2.25
N ALA A 98 -2.16 13.52 2.13
CA ALA A 98 -1.56 14.80 1.79
C ALA A 98 -0.61 15.20 2.94
N VAL A 99 0.66 15.34 2.65
CA VAL A 99 1.60 15.92 3.61
C VAL A 99 1.37 17.42 3.56
N GLU A 100 0.90 18.03 4.65
CA GLU A 100 0.84 19.48 4.80
C GLU A 100 2.27 20.04 4.92
N ALA A 101 2.98 20.11 3.81
CA ALA A 101 4.15 20.94 3.66
C ALA A 101 3.72 22.28 3.04
N GLY A 102 2.85 23.04 3.76
CA GLY A 102 2.58 24.44 3.44
C GLY A 102 1.97 24.78 2.07
N GLU A 103 1.85 23.85 1.17
CA GLU A 103 1.29 24.03 -0.15
C GLU A 103 -0.14 23.51 -0.20
N ARG A 104 -1.08 24.44 -0.35
CA ARG A 104 -2.46 24.12 -0.69
C ARG A 104 -2.42 23.32 -1.97
N LEU A 105 -2.90 22.06 -1.94
CA LEU A 105 -3.20 21.27 -3.14
C LEU A 105 -4.22 22.04 -3.98
N GLY A 106 -3.73 23.02 -4.73
CA GLY A 106 -4.51 23.70 -5.75
C GLY A 106 -4.89 22.69 -6.81
N TYR A 107 -6.07 22.83 -7.33
CA TYR A 107 -6.53 22.16 -8.54
C TYR A 107 -5.54 22.50 -9.66
N LEU A 108 -4.58 21.62 -9.96
CA LEU A 108 -3.63 21.82 -11.04
C LEU A 108 -4.36 21.57 -12.36
N PRO A 109 -4.55 22.60 -13.21
CA PRO A 109 -5.02 22.40 -14.57
C PRO A 109 -3.86 21.83 -15.40
N GLY A 110 -4.09 20.75 -16.15
CA GLY A 110 -3.09 20.16 -17.02
C GLY A 110 -3.38 18.72 -17.40
N ASP A 111 -2.59 18.15 -18.30
CA ASP A 111 -2.63 16.75 -18.69
C ASP A 111 -2.32 15.81 -17.54
N LEU A 112 -2.70 14.53 -17.66
CA LEU A 112 -2.56 13.51 -16.60
C LEU A 112 -1.13 13.44 -16.04
N SER A 113 -0.11 13.62 -16.88
CA SER A 113 1.31 13.66 -16.49
C SER A 113 1.67 14.89 -15.64
N GLN A 114 0.94 15.98 -15.77
CA GLN A 114 1.12 17.21 -14.98
C GLN A 114 0.30 17.21 -13.69
N LYS A 115 -0.66 16.29 -13.56
CA LYS A 115 -1.55 16.15 -12.40
C LYS A 115 -1.05 15.12 -11.39
N ILE A 116 0.00 14.37 -11.73
CA ILE A 116 0.57 13.41 -10.79
C ILE A 116 1.39 14.21 -9.77
N ASP A 117 0.91 14.20 -8.53
CA ASP A 117 1.67 14.68 -7.40
C ASP A 117 3.06 14.01 -7.42
N PRO A 118 4.17 14.77 -7.37
CA PRO A 118 5.53 14.22 -7.37
C PRO A 118 5.74 13.09 -6.36
N TYR A 119 4.95 13.08 -5.30
CA TYR A 119 4.99 12.04 -4.28
C TYR A 119 4.33 10.72 -4.72
N LEU A 120 3.55 10.71 -5.80
CA LEU A 120 2.92 9.50 -6.34
C LEU A 120 3.71 8.87 -7.50
N VAL A 121 4.77 9.54 -7.96
CA VAL A 121 5.65 9.07 -9.04
C VAL A 121 6.15 7.64 -8.80
N PRO A 122 6.65 7.23 -7.62
CA PRO A 122 7.14 5.86 -7.42
C PRO A 122 6.06 4.78 -7.57
N LEU A 123 4.82 5.13 -7.24
CA LEU A 123 3.68 4.24 -7.44
C LEU A 123 3.33 4.12 -8.92
N PHE A 124 3.34 5.25 -9.62
CA PHE A 124 3.10 5.31 -11.05
C PHE A 124 4.17 4.53 -11.83
N ASP A 125 5.45 4.76 -11.54
CA ASP A 125 6.58 4.03 -12.15
C ASP A 125 6.44 2.52 -11.97
N SER A 126 5.99 2.09 -10.78
CA SER A 126 5.75 0.67 -10.50
C SER A 126 4.61 0.10 -11.36
N LEU A 127 3.52 0.84 -11.55
CA LEU A 127 2.42 0.43 -12.43
C LEU A 127 2.86 0.40 -13.89
N GLU A 128 3.59 1.43 -14.33
CA GLU A 128 4.12 1.53 -15.69
C GLU A 128 5.08 0.38 -16.01
N TYR A 129 5.92 -0.02 -15.05
CA TYR A 129 6.78 -1.19 -15.18
C TYR A 129 5.97 -2.46 -15.53
N PHE A 130 4.80 -2.66 -14.92
CA PHE A 130 3.99 -3.87 -15.15
C PHE A 130 3.11 -3.75 -16.39
N PHE A 131 2.39 -2.68 -16.58
CA PHE A 131 1.42 -2.53 -17.68
C PHE A 131 2.02 -1.95 -18.96
N GLY A 132 3.11 -1.19 -18.87
CA GLY A 132 3.58 -0.31 -19.94
C GLY A 132 2.73 0.97 -20.01
N ASN A 133 3.28 2.01 -20.63
CA ASN A 133 2.67 3.34 -20.65
C ASN A 133 1.28 3.36 -21.31
N GLU A 134 1.15 2.83 -22.52
CA GLU A 134 -0.11 2.86 -23.29
C GLU A 134 -1.25 2.15 -22.53
N THR A 135 -1.00 0.94 -22.03
CA THR A 135 -1.98 0.18 -21.27
C THR A 135 -2.34 0.88 -19.95
N LEU A 136 -1.36 1.45 -19.26
CA LEU A 136 -1.59 2.17 -18.01
C LEU A 136 -2.47 3.40 -18.23
N GLN A 137 -2.22 4.19 -19.28
CA GLN A 137 -3.04 5.34 -19.64
C GLN A 137 -4.50 4.91 -19.92
N TYR A 138 -4.67 3.86 -20.72
CA TYR A 138 -6.00 3.30 -21.00
C TYR A 138 -6.74 2.87 -19.71
N LEU A 139 -6.03 2.17 -18.78
CA LEU A 139 -6.64 1.71 -17.52
C LEU A 139 -7.01 2.88 -16.59
N ILE A 140 -6.24 3.96 -16.62
CA ILE A 140 -6.55 5.19 -15.86
C ILE A 140 -7.78 5.90 -16.47
N GLU A 141 -7.85 6.04 -17.79
CA GLU A 141 -9.00 6.62 -18.48
C GLU A 141 -10.29 5.84 -18.21
N LYS A 142 -10.20 4.50 -18.20
CA LYS A 142 -11.32 3.60 -17.85
C LYS A 142 -11.62 3.55 -16.35
N ARG A 143 -10.85 4.23 -15.51
CA ARG A 143 -10.97 4.20 -14.04
C ARG A 143 -10.82 2.80 -13.43
N ASN A 144 -10.14 1.91 -14.12
CA ASN A 144 -9.68 0.63 -13.55
C ASN A 144 -8.49 0.86 -12.62
N ILE A 145 -7.70 1.89 -12.90
CA ILE A 145 -6.65 2.38 -12.00
C ILE A 145 -6.97 3.83 -11.63
N GLU A 146 -7.01 4.11 -10.33
CA GLU A 146 -7.22 5.45 -9.80
C GLU A 146 -6.05 5.83 -8.88
N ILE A 147 -5.54 7.04 -9.05
CA ILE A 147 -4.53 7.63 -8.17
C ILE A 147 -5.17 8.87 -7.56
N VAL A 148 -5.46 8.82 -6.27
CA VAL A 148 -6.23 9.86 -5.59
C VAL A 148 -5.67 10.18 -4.21
N PRO A 149 -5.67 11.45 -3.79
CA PRO A 149 -5.35 11.81 -2.42
C PRO A 149 -6.32 11.16 -1.43
N LEU A 150 -5.82 10.78 -0.24
CA LEU A 150 -6.61 10.11 0.79
C LEU A 150 -7.89 10.89 1.17
N ALA A 151 -7.84 12.22 1.16
CA ALA A 151 -8.99 13.06 1.47
C ALA A 151 -10.18 12.86 0.50
N TYR A 152 -9.91 12.53 -0.78
CA TYR A 152 -10.94 12.32 -1.80
C TYR A 152 -11.59 10.93 -1.74
N MET A 153 -11.16 10.09 -0.83
CA MET A 153 -11.77 8.77 -0.62
C MET A 153 -13.02 8.84 0.28
N ARG A 154 -13.25 9.97 0.95
CA ARG A 154 -14.39 10.13 1.86
C ARG A 154 -15.72 9.96 1.12
N GLY A 155 -16.64 9.17 1.70
CA GLY A 155 -17.97 8.90 1.14
C GLY A 155 -17.99 7.87 0.02
N ARG A 156 -16.86 7.31 -0.37
CA ARG A 156 -16.79 6.25 -1.39
C ARG A 156 -16.94 4.87 -0.76
N THR A 157 -17.43 3.92 -1.53
CA THR A 157 -17.32 2.48 -1.25
C THR A 157 -16.63 1.83 -2.44
N LEU A 158 -15.56 1.10 -2.17
CA LEU A 158 -14.73 0.49 -3.21
C LEU A 158 -14.93 -1.03 -3.16
N ASN A 159 -15.67 -1.55 -4.13
CA ASN A 159 -15.90 -2.99 -4.30
C ASN A 159 -14.95 -3.56 -5.34
N ASP A 160 -14.65 -4.85 -5.25
CA ASP A 160 -13.77 -5.58 -6.16
C ASP A 160 -12.43 -4.82 -6.38
N ALA A 161 -11.83 -4.28 -5.34
CA ALA A 161 -10.70 -3.38 -5.45
C ALA A 161 -9.51 -3.78 -4.56
N CYS A 162 -8.30 -3.53 -5.04
CA CYS A 162 -7.11 -3.48 -4.21
C CYS A 162 -6.74 -2.01 -3.97
N ILE A 163 -6.72 -1.61 -2.70
CA ILE A 163 -6.48 -0.23 -2.30
C ILE A 163 -5.13 -0.16 -1.61
N ILE A 164 -4.21 0.63 -2.15
CA ILE A 164 -2.86 0.79 -1.60
C ILE A 164 -2.76 2.18 -0.95
N LEU A 165 -2.47 2.20 0.35
CA LEU A 165 -2.17 3.42 1.10
C LEU A 165 -0.68 3.53 1.34
N ASP A 166 -0.05 4.43 0.60
CA ASP A 166 1.37 4.78 0.75
C ASP A 166 1.57 5.75 1.90
N GLU A 167 2.74 5.66 2.56
CA GLU A 167 3.17 6.55 3.64
C GLU A 167 2.11 6.71 4.75
N ALA A 168 1.50 5.60 5.17
CA ALA A 168 0.42 5.58 6.14
C ALA A 168 0.77 6.24 7.49
N GLN A 169 2.06 6.35 7.85
CA GLN A 169 2.51 7.06 9.06
C GLN A 169 2.20 8.57 9.01
N ASN A 170 1.98 9.12 7.83
CA ASN A 170 1.61 10.54 7.68
C ASN A 170 0.09 10.76 7.81
N ALA A 171 -0.70 9.69 7.96
CA ALA A 171 -2.14 9.80 8.16
C ALA A 171 -2.49 9.92 9.66
N THR A 172 -3.49 10.71 9.96
CA THR A 172 -4.09 10.75 11.30
C THR A 172 -4.94 9.50 11.55
N ILE A 173 -5.19 9.17 12.83
CA ILE A 173 -6.08 8.06 13.21
C ILE A 173 -7.47 8.19 12.56
N SER A 174 -8.00 9.41 12.47
CA SER A 174 -9.29 9.68 11.81
C SER A 174 -9.25 9.38 10.32
N GLN A 175 -8.14 9.70 9.65
CA GLN A 175 -7.93 9.39 8.23
C GLN A 175 -7.80 7.87 8.00
N ILE A 176 -7.07 7.15 8.87
CA ILE A 176 -6.99 5.68 8.78
C ILE A 176 -8.36 5.03 9.00
N LYS A 177 -9.13 5.47 10.01
CA LYS A 177 -10.49 4.99 10.21
C LYS A 177 -11.38 5.26 8.99
N MET A 178 -11.33 6.47 8.45
CA MET A 178 -12.04 6.84 7.23
C MET A 178 -11.64 5.94 6.07
N PHE A 179 -10.35 5.69 5.87
CA PHE A 179 -9.79 4.85 4.82
C PHE A 179 -10.30 3.40 4.91
N LEU A 180 -10.19 2.79 6.08
CA LEU A 180 -10.61 1.40 6.29
C LEU A 180 -12.11 1.19 6.07
N THR A 181 -12.93 2.21 6.35
CA THR A 181 -14.37 2.16 6.09
C THR A 181 -14.76 2.35 4.62
N ARG A 182 -13.79 2.51 3.71
CA ARG A 182 -14.02 2.55 2.25
C ARG A 182 -14.01 1.16 1.61
N LEU A 183 -13.51 0.16 2.33
CA LEU A 183 -13.50 -1.23 1.85
C LEU A 183 -14.94 -1.71 1.66
N GLY A 184 -15.25 -2.08 0.44
CA GLY A 184 -16.48 -2.74 0.06
C GLY A 184 -16.29 -4.24 -0.12
N GLU A 185 -17.27 -4.88 -0.72
CA GLU A 185 -17.23 -6.33 -0.98
C GLU A 185 -16.05 -6.70 -1.89
N ASN A 186 -15.46 -7.86 -1.62
CA ASN A 186 -14.35 -8.44 -2.38
C ASN A 186 -13.16 -7.49 -2.57
N SER A 187 -12.89 -6.63 -1.57
CA SER A 187 -11.79 -5.67 -1.64
C SER A 187 -10.72 -5.96 -0.61
N LYS A 188 -9.49 -5.61 -0.96
CA LYS A 188 -8.32 -5.72 -0.10
C LYS A 188 -7.63 -4.37 0.07
N THR A 189 -6.97 -4.17 1.20
CA THR A 189 -6.11 -3.01 1.37
C THR A 189 -4.73 -3.38 1.87
N VAL A 190 -3.75 -2.68 1.32
CA VAL A 190 -2.36 -2.75 1.73
C VAL A 190 -1.91 -1.37 2.15
N SER A 191 -1.60 -1.22 3.42
CA SER A 191 -1.02 0.02 3.96
C SER A 191 0.42 -0.25 4.33
N TYR A 192 1.32 0.67 4.01
CA TYR A 192 2.71 0.51 4.45
C TYR A 192 3.29 1.82 4.96
N THR A 193 4.27 1.66 5.85
CA THR A 193 4.94 2.75 6.53
C THR A 193 6.44 2.62 6.34
N HIS A 194 7.13 3.77 6.35
CA HIS A 194 8.58 3.83 6.43
C HIS A 194 8.99 4.23 7.85
N LEU A 195 9.72 3.34 8.54
CA LEU A 195 10.36 3.70 9.80
C LEU A 195 11.51 4.66 9.50
N ARG A 196 11.55 5.80 10.17
CA ARG A 196 12.69 6.72 10.09
C ARG A 196 13.87 6.11 10.85
N ALA A 197 15.10 6.41 10.39
CA ALA A 197 16.33 5.87 10.99
C ALA A 197 16.47 6.17 12.51
N HIS A 198 15.78 7.19 13.02
CA HIS A 198 15.76 7.54 14.44
C HIS A 198 14.74 6.75 15.28
N GLU A 199 13.81 6.03 14.64
CA GLU A 199 12.81 5.21 15.36
C GLU A 199 13.29 3.78 15.58
N THR A 200 14.40 3.39 14.96
CA THR A 200 14.99 2.03 15.09
C THR A 200 15.98 1.88 16.25
N THR A 201 16.28 2.93 17.00
CA THR A 201 17.29 2.91 18.08
C THR A 201 16.75 2.68 19.48
N ASN A 202 15.46 2.43 19.66
CA ASN A 202 14.80 2.23 20.95
C ASN A 202 14.13 0.85 21.12
N TYR A 203 14.74 -0.21 20.51
CA TYR A 203 14.32 -1.59 20.76
C TYR A 203 15.51 -2.47 21.10
#